data_7bdacd632b6cc1740e6c5671be8b9d95
#
_entry.id   7bdacd632b6cc1740e6c5671be8b9d95
#
_cell.length_a   1.000
_cell.length_b   1.000
_cell.length_c   1.000
_cell.angle_alpha   90.00
_cell.angle_beta   90.00
_cell.angle_gamma   90.00
#
_symmetry.space_group_name_H-M   'P 1'
#
loop_
_entity.id
_entity.type
_entity.pdbx_description
1 polymer ?
#
loop_
_entity_poly.entity_id
_entity_poly.type
_entity_poly.pdbx_seq_one_letter_code
_entity_poly.pdbx_strand_id
1 'polypeptide(L)'
;MKRTKISEIWAPELIGTDVCVKGWVRTRRGNKHVQFVALNDGSTIKNLQIVFDMGKFSDEDLKPITTGASIHVEGKLVESQGKGQTAEVQAETLEIYGTADPETYPLQKKGHTLEFLREKAHLRPRTNTFGAVLRIRHTLAYAIHKFFNDRGFFYLNTPLITSSDCEGAGAMFQVTTLDLNDIPKNEEGKVDYSQDFFGKPASLTVSGQLEGELGATALGAIYTFGPTFRAENSNTPRHLSEFWMIEPEVAFNDINDNMELAEDFIKYCVSYALEHAADDIEFLAKMYDEDLVERLKSVVNTEFVRLTYTEGVKILEESGHKFEFPVYWGADLQSEHERFLVEEHFKRPVILTDYPKEIKAFYMKQNEDGKTVRAMDVLFPKIGEIIGGSEREESYEKLSQRIEELNIPMKDMWWYLDTRRFGTVPHSGFGLGFERLVLFVTGMTNIRDVIAFPRTPGNCEF
;
A
#
# COMPACT_ATOMS: atom_id res chain seq x y z
N MET A 1 -1.56 5.39 -37.73
CA MET A 1 -1.25 6.61 -36.95
C MET A 1 -0.61 6.25 -35.60
N LYS A 2 0.17 7.16 -34.96
CA LYS A 2 0.65 6.90 -33.56
C LYS A 2 -0.52 6.97 -32.60
N ARG A 3 -0.59 6.03 -31.62
CA ARG A 3 -1.64 6.01 -30.60
C ARG A 3 -1.57 7.25 -29.70
N THR A 4 -2.72 7.91 -29.48
CA THR A 4 -2.93 8.94 -28.48
C THR A 4 -3.61 8.31 -27.26
N LYS A 5 -3.08 8.53 -26.04
CA LYS A 5 -3.74 8.04 -24.81
C LYS A 5 -4.98 8.88 -24.50
N ILE A 6 -5.99 8.26 -23.88
CA ILE A 6 -7.20 8.97 -23.49
C ILE A 6 -6.91 10.05 -22.44
N SER A 7 -5.90 9.87 -21.58
CA SER A 7 -5.46 10.92 -20.64
C SER A 7 -4.90 12.17 -21.34
N GLU A 8 -4.37 12.03 -22.57
CA GLU A 8 -3.76 13.12 -23.33
C GLU A 8 -4.73 13.80 -24.32
N ILE A 9 -5.88 13.16 -24.61
CA ILE A 9 -6.80 13.58 -25.67
C ILE A 9 -7.56 14.90 -25.36
N TRP A 10 -7.55 15.31 -24.10
CA TRP A 10 -8.25 16.52 -23.63
C TRP A 10 -7.47 17.81 -23.89
N ALA A 11 -6.28 17.73 -24.47
CA ALA A 11 -5.47 18.89 -24.82
C ALA A 11 -6.13 19.71 -25.92
N PRO A 12 -6.34 21.03 -25.73
CA PRO A 12 -7.11 21.86 -26.66
C PRO A 12 -6.52 21.88 -28.08
N GLU A 13 -5.21 21.75 -28.21
CA GLU A 13 -4.49 21.72 -29.48
C GLU A 13 -4.79 20.48 -30.34
N LEU A 14 -5.33 19.43 -29.76
CA LEU A 14 -5.72 18.23 -30.48
C LEU A 14 -7.11 18.34 -31.13
N ILE A 15 -7.94 19.29 -30.71
CA ILE A 15 -9.26 19.51 -31.30
C ILE A 15 -9.10 19.88 -32.79
N GLY A 16 -9.86 19.18 -33.64
CA GLY A 16 -9.78 19.33 -35.10
C GLY A 16 -8.69 18.49 -35.78
N THR A 17 -7.89 17.74 -35.00
CA THR A 17 -6.87 16.84 -35.58
C THR A 17 -7.38 15.40 -35.71
N ASP A 18 -6.70 14.61 -36.52
CA ASP A 18 -6.93 13.17 -36.61
C ASP A 18 -6.16 12.46 -35.52
N VAL A 19 -6.84 11.56 -34.82
CA VAL A 19 -6.31 10.81 -33.67
C VAL A 19 -6.50 9.31 -33.83
N CYS A 20 -5.59 8.54 -33.26
CA CYS A 20 -5.66 7.09 -33.15
C CYS A 20 -5.84 6.71 -31.68
N VAL A 21 -6.97 6.11 -31.33
CA VAL A 21 -7.28 5.67 -29.97
C VAL A 21 -7.53 4.17 -29.91
N LYS A 22 -7.08 3.54 -28.85
CA LYS A 22 -7.21 2.10 -28.59
C LYS A 22 -7.63 1.87 -27.17
N GLY A 23 -8.56 0.97 -26.92
CA GLY A 23 -9.02 0.70 -25.57
C GLY A 23 -10.13 -0.34 -25.50
N TRP A 24 -10.76 -0.41 -24.34
CA TRP A 24 -11.85 -1.31 -24.04
C TRP A 24 -13.17 -0.56 -23.97
N VAL A 25 -14.18 -1.16 -24.59
CA VAL A 25 -15.56 -0.65 -24.61
C VAL A 25 -16.17 -0.75 -23.20
N ARG A 26 -16.65 0.37 -22.70
CA ARG A 26 -17.41 0.44 -21.45
C ARG A 26 -18.90 0.32 -21.68
N THR A 27 -19.41 1.08 -22.65
CA THR A 27 -20.81 1.03 -23.05
C THR A 27 -20.96 1.35 -24.52
N ARG A 28 -22.02 0.82 -25.13
CA ARG A 28 -22.50 1.22 -26.45
C ARG A 28 -23.97 1.62 -26.34
N ARG A 29 -24.36 2.69 -27.02
CA ARG A 29 -25.75 3.18 -27.11
C ARG A 29 -25.93 3.97 -28.40
N GLY A 30 -27.14 4.09 -28.88
CA GLY A 30 -27.41 4.88 -30.07
C GLY A 30 -28.75 4.53 -30.71
N ASN A 31 -28.88 4.89 -31.98
CA ASN A 31 -30.05 4.64 -32.81
C ASN A 31 -29.61 4.25 -34.23
N LYS A 32 -30.56 4.11 -35.16
CA LYS A 32 -30.30 3.72 -36.55
C LYS A 32 -29.46 4.74 -37.37
N HIS A 33 -29.17 5.92 -36.84
CA HIS A 33 -28.37 6.96 -37.54
C HIS A 33 -26.99 7.14 -36.92
N VAL A 34 -26.86 6.95 -35.63
CA VAL A 34 -25.61 7.19 -34.90
C VAL A 34 -25.48 6.24 -33.72
N GLN A 35 -24.25 5.71 -33.51
CA GLN A 35 -23.90 4.91 -32.34
C GLN A 35 -22.81 5.62 -31.55
N PHE A 36 -22.91 5.60 -30.23
CA PHE A 36 -21.96 6.16 -29.28
C PHE A 36 -21.33 5.04 -28.48
N VAL A 37 -20.01 5.00 -28.47
CA VAL A 37 -19.23 4.04 -27.70
C VAL A 37 -18.40 4.80 -26.66
N ALA A 38 -18.53 4.44 -25.41
CA ALA A 38 -17.62 4.92 -24.36
C ALA A 38 -16.39 4.01 -24.32
N LEU A 39 -15.23 4.56 -24.64
CA LEU A 39 -13.95 3.87 -24.72
C LEU A 39 -13.05 4.29 -23.54
N ASN A 40 -12.36 3.34 -22.94
CA ASN A 40 -11.37 3.60 -21.89
C ASN A 40 -10.11 2.77 -22.14
N ASP A 41 -8.94 3.37 -21.96
CA ASP A 41 -7.65 2.72 -22.18
C ASP A 41 -6.86 2.49 -20.88
N GLY A 42 -7.46 2.76 -19.72
CA GLY A 42 -6.86 2.63 -18.41
C GLY A 42 -6.02 3.82 -17.95
N SER A 43 -5.66 4.74 -18.84
CA SER A 43 -4.80 5.89 -18.54
C SER A 43 -5.48 6.97 -17.68
N THR A 44 -6.80 6.98 -17.63
CA THR A 44 -7.62 7.92 -16.84
C THR A 44 -8.94 7.27 -16.45
N ILE A 45 -9.61 7.81 -15.45
CA ILE A 45 -10.97 7.40 -15.10
C ILE A 45 -12.02 7.85 -16.11
N LYS A 46 -11.72 8.91 -16.87
CA LYS A 46 -12.62 9.47 -17.87
C LYS A 46 -12.72 8.54 -19.09
N ASN A 47 -13.93 8.38 -19.61
CA ASN A 47 -14.16 7.66 -20.85
C ASN A 47 -14.21 8.65 -22.03
N LEU A 48 -13.62 8.25 -23.16
CA LEU A 48 -13.73 8.97 -24.41
C LEU A 48 -14.97 8.50 -25.17
N GLN A 49 -15.79 9.40 -25.64
CA GLN A 49 -16.90 9.07 -26.54
C GLN A 49 -16.39 8.92 -27.98
N ILE A 50 -16.70 7.79 -28.57
CA ILE A 50 -16.50 7.55 -30.01
C ILE A 50 -17.89 7.59 -30.67
N VAL A 51 -17.99 8.33 -31.74
CA VAL A 51 -19.24 8.51 -32.51
C VAL A 51 -19.10 7.79 -33.85
N PHE A 52 -19.96 6.82 -34.09
CA PHE A 52 -20.04 6.09 -35.35
C PHE A 52 -21.26 6.56 -36.13
N ASP A 53 -21.04 7.14 -37.30
CA ASP A 53 -22.09 7.49 -38.28
C ASP A 53 -22.54 6.22 -39.03
N MET A 54 -23.80 5.86 -38.88
CA MET A 54 -24.39 4.66 -39.51
C MET A 54 -24.54 4.81 -41.04
N GLY A 55 -24.21 5.97 -41.62
CA GLY A 55 -24.00 6.12 -43.03
C GLY A 55 -22.64 5.60 -43.52
N LYS A 56 -21.67 5.48 -42.62
CA LYS A 56 -20.31 4.96 -42.91
C LYS A 56 -20.10 3.54 -42.38
N PHE A 57 -20.74 3.15 -41.30
CA PHE A 57 -20.61 1.85 -40.64
C PHE A 57 -21.92 1.10 -40.68
N SER A 58 -21.87 -0.20 -40.91
CA SER A 58 -23.06 -1.07 -40.85
C SER A 58 -23.33 -1.58 -39.42
N ASP A 59 -24.53 -2.06 -39.19
CA ASP A 59 -24.87 -2.76 -37.92
C ASP A 59 -24.00 -4.01 -37.70
N GLU A 60 -23.58 -4.68 -38.77
CA GLU A 60 -22.71 -5.86 -38.70
C GLU A 60 -21.30 -5.49 -38.25
N ASP A 61 -20.74 -4.37 -38.71
CA ASP A 61 -19.42 -3.87 -38.30
C ASP A 61 -19.41 -3.57 -36.80
N LEU A 62 -20.51 -3.05 -36.24
CA LEU A 62 -20.59 -2.64 -34.86
C LEU A 62 -21.12 -3.72 -33.93
N LYS A 63 -21.72 -4.81 -34.45
CA LYS A 63 -22.28 -5.88 -33.63
C LYS A 63 -21.28 -6.47 -32.63
N PRO A 64 -19.99 -6.68 -32.97
CA PRO A 64 -19.01 -7.21 -32.03
C PRO A 64 -18.56 -6.22 -30.95
N ILE A 65 -18.94 -4.93 -31.03
CA ILE A 65 -18.58 -3.90 -30.05
C ILE A 65 -19.51 -4.01 -28.83
N THR A 66 -19.25 -5.01 -28.01
CA THR A 66 -19.93 -5.24 -26.74
C THR A 66 -19.10 -4.70 -25.56
N THR A 67 -19.71 -4.60 -24.38
CA THR A 67 -18.98 -4.24 -23.15
C THR A 67 -17.81 -5.20 -22.91
N GLY A 68 -16.61 -4.66 -22.78
CA GLY A 68 -15.37 -5.44 -22.60
C GLY A 68 -14.61 -5.75 -23.89
N ALA A 69 -15.20 -5.56 -25.07
CA ALA A 69 -14.49 -5.68 -26.34
C ALA A 69 -13.34 -4.66 -26.44
N SER A 70 -12.26 -5.01 -27.10
CA SER A 70 -11.12 -4.13 -27.36
C SER A 70 -11.11 -3.68 -28.82
N ILE A 71 -10.98 -2.37 -29.03
CA ILE A 71 -11.07 -1.76 -30.35
C ILE A 71 -9.96 -0.72 -30.59
N HIS A 72 -9.66 -0.52 -31.85
CA HIS A 72 -8.85 0.55 -32.39
C HIS A 72 -9.73 1.42 -33.28
N VAL A 73 -9.69 2.71 -33.09
CA VAL A 73 -10.42 3.68 -33.87
C VAL A 73 -9.48 4.80 -34.29
N GLU A 74 -9.51 5.14 -35.59
CA GLU A 74 -8.94 6.37 -36.07
C GLU A 74 -10.09 7.29 -36.52
N GLY A 75 -9.93 8.58 -36.29
CA GLY A 75 -10.96 9.55 -36.60
C GLY A 75 -10.63 10.95 -36.14
N LYS A 76 -11.52 11.87 -36.40
CA LYS A 76 -11.34 13.29 -36.06
C LYS A 76 -11.78 13.59 -34.66
N LEU A 77 -10.91 14.20 -33.87
CA LEU A 77 -11.24 14.72 -32.56
C LEU A 77 -11.98 16.05 -32.71
N VAL A 78 -13.18 16.15 -32.17
CA VAL A 78 -14.02 17.35 -32.23
C VAL A 78 -14.51 17.74 -30.86
N GLU A 79 -14.93 19.00 -30.70
CA GLU A 79 -15.66 19.43 -29.49
C GLU A 79 -16.96 18.63 -29.37
N SER A 80 -17.23 18.12 -28.18
CA SER A 80 -18.46 17.37 -27.95
C SER A 80 -19.64 18.32 -27.72
N GLN A 81 -20.76 18.03 -28.37
CA GLN A 81 -22.03 18.69 -28.12
C GLN A 81 -22.80 18.09 -26.93
N GLY A 82 -22.29 16.97 -26.38
CA GLY A 82 -22.89 16.25 -25.27
C GLY A 82 -22.57 16.89 -23.91
N LYS A 83 -23.53 16.84 -22.98
CA LYS A 83 -23.29 17.28 -21.60
C LYS A 83 -22.30 16.34 -20.87
N GLY A 84 -21.31 16.91 -20.19
CA GLY A 84 -20.38 16.17 -19.32
C GLY A 84 -19.10 15.66 -19.97
N GLN A 85 -18.82 16.05 -21.22
CA GLN A 85 -17.55 15.77 -21.91
C GLN A 85 -17.18 16.95 -22.81
N THR A 86 -15.87 17.20 -22.96
CA THR A 86 -15.36 18.34 -23.74
C THR A 86 -15.04 17.97 -25.19
N ALA A 87 -14.71 16.72 -25.45
CA ALA A 87 -14.32 16.23 -26.76
C ALA A 87 -14.87 14.83 -27.05
N GLU A 88 -14.98 14.50 -28.34
CA GLU A 88 -15.37 13.19 -28.85
C GLU A 88 -14.67 12.88 -30.17
N VAL A 89 -14.51 11.60 -30.50
CA VAL A 89 -13.91 11.18 -31.77
C VAL A 89 -15.02 10.78 -32.75
N GLN A 90 -15.04 11.43 -33.91
CA GLN A 90 -15.85 11.00 -35.03
C GLN A 90 -15.08 9.91 -35.79
N ALA A 91 -15.52 8.67 -35.68
CA ALA A 91 -14.83 7.51 -36.23
C ALA A 91 -14.81 7.54 -37.74
N GLU A 92 -13.62 7.26 -38.32
CA GLU A 92 -13.42 7.06 -39.74
C GLU A 92 -13.03 5.62 -40.05
N THR A 93 -12.26 4.98 -39.17
CA THR A 93 -11.90 3.57 -39.28
C THR A 93 -12.14 2.84 -37.94
N LEU A 94 -12.37 1.54 -38.06
CA LEU A 94 -12.58 0.65 -36.92
C LEU A 94 -11.83 -0.66 -37.15
N GLU A 95 -11.06 -1.09 -36.16
CA GLU A 95 -10.50 -2.44 -36.08
C GLU A 95 -10.86 -3.05 -34.74
N ILE A 96 -11.34 -4.27 -34.73
CA ILE A 96 -11.68 -5.01 -33.50
C ILE A 96 -10.53 -5.96 -33.18
N TYR A 97 -9.86 -5.72 -32.05
CA TYR A 97 -8.77 -6.58 -31.59
C TYR A 97 -9.29 -7.84 -30.88
N GLY A 98 -10.37 -7.69 -30.13
CA GLY A 98 -10.97 -8.80 -29.42
C GLY A 98 -12.41 -8.55 -29.02
N THR A 99 -13.22 -9.55 -29.13
CA THR A 99 -14.63 -9.53 -28.74
C THR A 99 -14.79 -9.94 -27.27
N ALA A 100 -15.90 -9.54 -26.66
CA ALA A 100 -16.33 -10.04 -25.36
C ALA A 100 -17.75 -10.53 -25.49
N ASP A 101 -17.97 -11.83 -25.22
CA ASP A 101 -19.31 -12.41 -25.26
C ASP A 101 -20.16 -11.80 -24.14
N PRO A 102 -21.27 -11.13 -24.43
CA PRO A 102 -22.11 -10.49 -23.43
C PRO A 102 -22.79 -11.48 -22.48
N GLU A 103 -22.89 -12.77 -22.83
CA GLU A 103 -23.49 -13.77 -21.95
C GLU A 103 -22.51 -14.28 -20.90
N THR A 104 -21.21 -14.30 -21.21
CA THR A 104 -20.17 -14.86 -20.31
C THR A 104 -19.28 -13.82 -19.67
N TYR A 105 -19.18 -12.60 -20.24
CA TYR A 105 -18.35 -11.54 -19.65
C TYR A 105 -18.90 -11.07 -18.30
N PRO A 106 -18.14 -11.25 -17.20
CA PRO A 106 -18.69 -11.05 -15.85
C PRO A 106 -18.92 -9.59 -15.47
N LEU A 107 -18.17 -8.63 -16.08
CA LEU A 107 -18.22 -7.21 -15.73
C LEU A 107 -19.21 -6.46 -16.63
N GLN A 108 -20.47 -6.83 -16.57
CA GLN A 108 -21.53 -6.16 -17.32
C GLN A 108 -21.81 -4.73 -16.78
N LYS A 109 -22.59 -3.95 -17.56
CA LYS A 109 -23.03 -2.60 -17.21
C LYS A 109 -24.01 -2.60 -16.03
N LYS A 110 -23.59 -3.03 -14.87
CA LYS A 110 -24.33 -2.97 -13.60
C LYS A 110 -23.37 -2.76 -12.45
N GLY A 111 -23.87 -2.34 -11.29
CA GLY A 111 -23.08 -2.29 -10.08
C GLY A 111 -22.63 -3.70 -9.68
N HIS A 112 -21.39 -3.83 -9.26
CA HIS A 112 -20.83 -5.05 -8.69
C HIS A 112 -20.39 -4.80 -7.26
N THR A 113 -20.62 -5.76 -6.35
CA THR A 113 -20.11 -5.67 -4.99
C THR A 113 -18.60 -5.87 -4.97
N LEU A 114 -17.92 -5.35 -3.95
CA LEU A 114 -16.49 -5.56 -3.78
C LEU A 114 -16.14 -7.03 -3.56
N GLU A 115 -17.01 -7.79 -2.89
CA GLU A 115 -16.89 -9.23 -2.70
C GLU A 115 -16.82 -9.97 -4.05
N PHE A 116 -17.78 -9.72 -4.93
CA PHE A 116 -17.78 -10.29 -6.28
C PHE A 116 -16.51 -9.92 -7.05
N LEU A 117 -16.06 -8.67 -6.94
CA LEU A 117 -14.86 -8.21 -7.62
C LEU A 117 -13.58 -8.84 -7.05
N ARG A 118 -13.56 -9.27 -5.78
CA ARG A 118 -12.45 -10.06 -5.22
C ARG A 118 -12.39 -11.46 -5.85
N GLU A 119 -13.52 -12.10 -6.10
CA GLU A 119 -13.58 -13.37 -6.82
C GLU A 119 -13.12 -13.24 -8.29
N LYS A 120 -13.26 -12.07 -8.87
CA LYS A 120 -12.84 -11.73 -10.24
C LYS A 120 -11.60 -10.85 -10.27
N ALA A 121 -10.66 -11.07 -9.36
CA ALA A 121 -9.49 -10.20 -9.18
C ALA A 121 -8.69 -9.98 -10.48
N HIS A 122 -8.58 -10.98 -11.35
CA HIS A 122 -7.92 -10.88 -12.65
C HIS A 122 -8.61 -9.94 -13.66
N LEU A 123 -9.90 -9.63 -13.47
CA LEU A 123 -10.64 -8.71 -14.33
C LEU A 123 -11.01 -7.38 -13.64
N ARG A 124 -11.01 -7.34 -12.30
CA ARG A 124 -11.44 -6.15 -11.56
C ARG A 124 -10.66 -4.85 -11.90
N PRO A 125 -9.40 -4.88 -12.36
CA PRO A 125 -8.72 -3.68 -12.82
C PRO A 125 -9.44 -2.95 -13.98
N ARG A 126 -10.31 -3.65 -14.71
CA ARG A 126 -11.15 -3.06 -15.76
C ARG A 126 -12.31 -2.23 -15.22
N THR A 127 -12.60 -2.27 -13.92
CA THR A 127 -13.65 -1.43 -13.30
C THR A 127 -13.11 -0.03 -13.00
N ASN A 128 -14.00 0.94 -12.88
CA ASN A 128 -13.60 2.31 -12.50
C ASN A 128 -12.99 2.33 -11.10
N THR A 129 -13.57 1.62 -10.15
CA THR A 129 -13.09 1.53 -8.76
C THR A 129 -11.64 1.03 -8.69
N PHE A 130 -11.37 -0.15 -9.27
CA PHE A 130 -10.03 -0.72 -9.20
C PHE A 130 -9.04 -0.03 -10.14
N GLY A 131 -9.51 0.52 -11.25
CA GLY A 131 -8.70 1.42 -12.08
C GLY A 131 -8.23 2.64 -11.30
N ALA A 132 -9.12 3.30 -10.55
CA ALA A 132 -8.80 4.43 -9.69
C ALA A 132 -7.82 4.05 -8.58
N VAL A 133 -8.12 2.98 -7.83
CA VAL A 133 -7.24 2.48 -6.76
C VAL A 133 -5.83 2.17 -7.26
N LEU A 134 -5.70 1.49 -8.40
CA LEU A 134 -4.38 1.13 -8.94
C LEU A 134 -3.60 2.34 -9.47
N ARG A 135 -4.27 3.35 -10.05
CA ARG A 135 -3.60 4.61 -10.44
C ARG A 135 -3.14 5.41 -9.21
N ILE A 136 -3.96 5.49 -8.15
CA ILE A 136 -3.56 6.11 -6.87
C ILE A 136 -2.37 5.35 -6.28
N ARG A 137 -2.41 4.01 -6.26
CA ARG A 137 -1.30 3.18 -5.79
C ARG A 137 0.00 3.45 -6.58
N HIS A 138 -0.10 3.54 -7.90
CA HIS A 138 1.04 3.91 -8.75
C HIS A 138 1.59 5.30 -8.41
N THR A 139 0.70 6.29 -8.27
CA THR A 139 1.06 7.68 -7.92
C THR A 139 1.78 7.75 -6.58
N LEU A 140 1.26 7.05 -5.57
CA LEU A 140 1.88 6.97 -4.24
C LEU A 140 3.25 6.27 -4.28
N ALA A 141 3.39 5.18 -5.03
CA ALA A 141 4.68 4.49 -5.16
C ALA A 141 5.76 5.40 -5.75
N TYR A 142 5.42 6.17 -6.78
CA TYR A 142 6.33 7.17 -7.34
C TYR A 142 6.64 8.30 -6.34
N ALA A 143 5.63 8.81 -5.65
CA ALA A 143 5.80 9.85 -4.62
C ALA A 143 6.77 9.41 -3.52
N ILE A 144 6.69 8.16 -3.06
CA ILE A 144 7.59 7.57 -2.06
C ILE A 144 9.04 7.60 -2.55
N HIS A 145 9.30 7.06 -3.74
CA HIS A 145 10.65 7.08 -4.30
C HIS A 145 11.17 8.51 -4.50
N LYS A 146 10.31 9.41 -4.97
CA LYS A 146 10.67 10.82 -5.16
C LYS A 146 10.99 11.52 -3.84
N PHE A 147 10.20 11.31 -2.80
CA PHE A 147 10.41 11.90 -1.47
C PHE A 147 11.79 11.57 -0.91
N PHE A 148 12.15 10.31 -0.91
CA PHE A 148 13.42 9.84 -0.37
C PHE A 148 14.60 10.22 -1.27
N ASN A 149 14.46 10.04 -2.60
CA ASN A 149 15.51 10.41 -3.55
C ASN A 149 15.87 11.89 -3.47
N ASP A 150 14.89 12.78 -3.43
CA ASP A 150 15.11 14.24 -3.37
C ASP A 150 15.77 14.70 -2.05
N ARG A 151 15.74 13.86 -1.02
CA ARG A 151 16.39 14.06 0.28
C ARG A 151 17.72 13.33 0.43
N GLY A 152 18.21 12.71 -0.64
CA GLY A 152 19.52 12.05 -0.66
C GLY A 152 19.55 10.67 0.00
N PHE A 153 18.40 10.03 0.21
CA PHE A 153 18.35 8.66 0.70
C PHE A 153 18.71 7.68 -0.41
N PHE A 154 19.37 6.59 -0.05
CA PHE A 154 19.66 5.50 -0.96
C PHE A 154 18.54 4.42 -0.87
N TYR A 155 18.03 3.99 -2.01
CA TYR A 155 17.13 2.83 -2.08
C TYR A 155 17.94 1.54 -1.93
N LEU A 156 17.69 0.80 -0.87
CA LEU A 156 18.36 -0.46 -0.56
C LEU A 156 17.41 -1.65 -0.74
N ASN A 157 17.82 -2.62 -1.56
CA ASN A 157 17.10 -3.89 -1.67
C ASN A 157 17.64 -4.86 -0.63
N THR A 158 16.83 -5.18 0.36
CA THR A 158 17.13 -6.18 1.38
C THR A 158 16.65 -7.58 0.93
N PRO A 159 17.24 -8.67 1.44
CA PRO A 159 16.86 -10.02 1.07
C PRO A 159 15.40 -10.33 1.44
N LEU A 160 14.68 -10.98 0.52
CA LEU A 160 13.34 -11.52 0.79
C LEU A 160 13.39 -12.89 1.46
N ILE A 161 14.48 -13.63 1.27
CA ILE A 161 14.72 -14.92 1.94
C ILE A 161 15.75 -14.67 3.03
N THR A 162 15.38 -14.97 4.25
CA THR A 162 16.19 -14.72 5.44
C THR A 162 16.21 -15.92 6.37
N SER A 163 17.25 -16.02 7.18
CA SER A 163 17.30 -16.96 8.31
C SER A 163 17.05 -16.28 9.67
N SER A 164 16.75 -14.97 9.66
CA SER A 164 16.56 -14.17 10.87
C SER A 164 15.09 -13.71 10.99
N ASP A 165 14.56 -13.76 12.20
CA ASP A 165 13.25 -13.20 12.53
C ASP A 165 13.44 -11.80 13.14
N CYS A 166 13.13 -10.78 12.37
CA CYS A 166 13.28 -9.38 12.80
C CYS A 166 12.35 -9.01 13.95
N GLU A 167 11.14 -9.53 13.97
CA GLU A 167 10.13 -9.14 14.96
C GLU A 167 10.06 -10.10 16.16
N GLY A 168 10.68 -11.29 16.05
CA GLY A 168 10.61 -12.31 17.09
C GLY A 168 9.21 -12.93 17.29
N ALA A 169 8.27 -12.61 16.44
CA ALA A 169 6.87 -13.00 16.55
C ALA A 169 6.48 -14.23 15.69
N GLY A 170 7.40 -14.75 14.93
CA GLY A 170 7.48 -16.11 14.48
C GLY A 170 6.50 -16.67 13.47
N ALA A 171 5.53 -15.94 12.95
CA ALA A 171 4.66 -16.47 11.88
C ALA A 171 5.25 -16.22 10.50
N MET A 172 6.38 -16.88 10.19
CA MET A 172 7.07 -16.76 8.90
C MET A 172 6.71 -17.91 7.95
N PHE A 173 6.56 -17.60 6.67
CA PHE A 173 6.50 -18.62 5.63
C PHE A 173 7.86 -19.27 5.45
N GLN A 174 7.94 -20.58 5.60
CA GLN A 174 9.19 -21.33 5.40
C GLN A 174 9.50 -21.48 3.91
N VAL A 175 10.76 -21.29 3.54
CA VAL A 175 11.30 -21.54 2.20
C VAL A 175 12.19 -22.77 2.26
N THR A 176 11.86 -23.80 1.50
CA THR A 176 12.59 -25.07 1.47
C THR A 176 12.55 -25.71 0.09
N THR A 177 13.59 -26.44 -0.26
CA THR A 177 13.65 -27.32 -1.44
C THR A 177 13.63 -28.81 -1.07
N LEU A 178 13.46 -29.14 0.22
CA LEU A 178 13.30 -30.51 0.67
C LEU A 178 12.00 -31.12 0.13
N ASP A 179 12.03 -32.40 -0.22
CA ASP A 179 10.82 -33.12 -0.56
C ASP A 179 9.95 -33.30 0.70
N LEU A 180 8.78 -32.69 0.72
CA LEU A 180 7.86 -32.76 1.85
C LEU A 180 7.27 -34.15 2.07
N ASN A 181 7.38 -35.07 1.07
CA ASN A 181 6.96 -36.47 1.21
C ASN A 181 8.07 -37.35 1.82
N ASP A 182 9.35 -36.92 1.76
CA ASP A 182 10.50 -37.65 2.29
C ASP A 182 11.50 -36.67 2.94
N ILE A 183 11.08 -36.10 4.07
CA ILE A 183 11.86 -35.09 4.79
C ILE A 183 13.04 -35.75 5.50
N PRO A 184 14.31 -35.38 5.19
CA PRO A 184 15.46 -35.88 5.89
C PRO A 184 15.48 -35.47 7.36
N LYS A 185 15.88 -36.38 8.25
CA LYS A 185 15.91 -36.16 9.68
C LYS A 185 17.34 -36.35 10.22
N ASN A 186 17.70 -35.50 11.17
CA ASN A 186 18.93 -35.63 11.92
C ASN A 186 18.84 -36.73 13.01
N GLU A 187 19.90 -36.93 13.75
CA GLU A 187 19.97 -37.94 14.82
C GLU A 187 18.94 -37.75 15.94
N GLU A 188 18.45 -36.50 16.12
CA GLU A 188 17.38 -36.15 17.09
C GLU A 188 15.98 -36.34 16.54
N GLY A 189 15.81 -36.79 15.29
CA GLY A 189 14.52 -36.94 14.64
C GLY A 189 13.91 -35.65 14.13
N LYS A 190 14.62 -34.53 14.21
CA LYS A 190 14.21 -33.23 13.67
C LYS A 190 14.59 -33.11 12.19
N VAL A 191 13.98 -32.16 11.47
CA VAL A 191 14.36 -31.88 10.08
C VAL A 191 15.84 -31.56 9.96
N ASP A 192 16.54 -32.26 9.06
CA ASP A 192 17.94 -32.01 8.77
C ASP A 192 18.11 -30.96 7.68
N TYR A 193 18.09 -29.69 8.09
CA TYR A 193 18.27 -28.56 7.18
C TYR A 193 19.66 -28.45 6.55
N SER A 194 20.66 -29.25 7.01
CA SER A 194 21.96 -29.26 6.34
C SER A 194 21.88 -29.80 4.92
N GLN A 195 20.81 -30.55 4.60
CA GLN A 195 20.48 -31.06 3.28
C GLN A 195 19.58 -30.13 2.46
N ASP A 196 19.08 -29.03 3.03
CA ASP A 196 18.31 -28.04 2.31
C ASP A 196 19.21 -27.06 1.54
N PHE A 197 18.64 -26.31 0.60
CA PHE A 197 19.35 -25.44 -0.33
C PHE A 197 20.34 -24.47 0.36
N PHE A 198 19.96 -23.85 1.47
CA PHE A 198 20.80 -22.91 2.21
C PHE A 198 21.60 -23.55 3.35
N GLY A 199 21.48 -24.86 3.57
CA GLY A 199 22.12 -25.56 4.67
C GLY A 199 21.65 -25.17 6.07
N LYS A 200 20.54 -24.42 6.17
CA LYS A 200 19.89 -23.97 7.39
C LYS A 200 18.45 -23.57 7.12
N PRO A 201 17.60 -23.45 8.17
CA PRO A 201 16.24 -22.95 7.99
C PRO A 201 16.23 -21.58 7.32
N ALA A 202 15.35 -21.40 6.35
CA ALA A 202 15.13 -20.14 5.67
C ALA A 202 13.62 -19.83 5.57
N SER A 203 13.29 -18.56 5.59
CA SER A 203 11.91 -18.08 5.55
C SER A 203 11.76 -16.85 4.67
N LEU A 204 10.54 -16.50 4.30
CA LEU A 204 10.26 -15.19 3.71
C LEU A 204 10.30 -14.12 4.82
N THR A 205 10.90 -12.97 4.51
CA THR A 205 11.09 -11.88 5.47
C THR A 205 9.79 -11.23 5.93
N VAL A 206 9.77 -10.79 7.17
CA VAL A 206 8.69 -9.96 7.73
C VAL A 206 9.01 -8.47 7.69
N SER A 207 10.29 -8.09 7.47
CA SER A 207 10.79 -6.71 7.44
C SER A 207 12.21 -6.68 6.85
N GLY A 208 12.56 -5.61 6.18
CA GLY A 208 13.94 -5.33 5.74
C GLY A 208 14.74 -4.46 6.71
N GLN A 209 14.22 -4.21 7.92
CA GLN A 209 14.80 -3.25 8.86
C GLN A 209 16.21 -3.61 9.29
N LEU A 210 16.47 -4.85 9.73
CA LEU A 210 17.78 -5.21 10.30
C LEU A 210 18.91 -5.02 9.29
N GLU A 211 18.71 -5.47 8.06
CA GLU A 211 19.66 -5.26 6.96
C GLU A 211 19.68 -3.78 6.52
N GLY A 212 18.55 -3.07 6.64
CA GLY A 212 18.46 -1.64 6.41
C GLY A 212 19.35 -0.82 7.35
N GLU A 213 19.37 -1.16 8.63
CA GLU A 213 20.25 -0.53 9.63
C GLU A 213 21.74 -0.69 9.28
N LEU A 214 22.15 -1.82 8.69
CA LEU A 214 23.51 -2.01 8.20
C LEU A 214 23.85 -1.02 7.08
N GLY A 215 22.88 -0.80 6.17
CA GLY A 215 23.02 0.18 5.11
C GLY A 215 23.08 1.61 5.65
N ALA A 216 22.24 1.96 6.61
CA ALA A 216 22.21 3.29 7.22
C ALA A 216 23.50 3.64 7.93
N THR A 217 24.09 2.68 8.68
CA THR A 217 25.38 2.90 9.38
C THR A 217 26.59 2.97 8.44
N ALA A 218 26.40 2.84 7.13
CA ALA A 218 27.44 3.00 6.11
C ALA A 218 27.14 4.15 5.14
N LEU A 219 25.86 4.34 4.75
CA LEU A 219 25.44 5.31 3.73
C LEU A 219 24.76 6.55 4.33
N GLY A 220 24.51 6.56 5.64
CA GLY A 220 23.89 7.67 6.37
C GLY A 220 22.36 7.61 6.37
N ALA A 221 21.72 7.54 5.23
CA ALA A 221 20.27 7.44 5.11
C ALA A 221 19.86 6.51 3.97
N ILE A 222 19.06 5.51 4.28
CA ILE A 222 18.55 4.54 3.31
C ILE A 222 17.03 4.39 3.48
N TYR A 223 16.38 3.80 2.50
CA TYR A 223 15.05 3.25 2.66
C TYR A 223 14.90 1.93 1.89
N THR A 224 14.09 1.03 2.43
CA THR A 224 13.57 -0.12 1.69
C THR A 224 12.20 0.22 1.14
N PHE A 225 11.80 -0.39 0.05
CA PHE A 225 10.44 -0.43 -0.44
C PHE A 225 10.25 -1.77 -1.15
N GLY A 226 9.77 -2.74 -0.42
CA GLY A 226 9.72 -4.12 -0.88
C GLY A 226 8.61 -4.95 -0.23
N PRO A 227 8.35 -6.14 -0.80
CA PRO A 227 7.39 -7.07 -0.25
C PRO A 227 7.86 -7.65 1.07
N THR A 228 6.91 -7.82 1.98
CA THR A 228 7.05 -8.50 3.27
C THR A 228 5.94 -9.52 3.45
N PHE A 229 6.17 -10.52 4.30
CA PHE A 229 5.31 -11.70 4.38
C PHE A 229 5.03 -12.05 5.83
N ARG A 230 3.77 -12.31 6.17
CA ARG A 230 3.36 -12.77 7.49
C ARG A 230 2.39 -13.94 7.36
N ALA A 231 2.73 -15.07 7.97
CA ALA A 231 1.93 -16.31 7.93
C ALA A 231 0.87 -16.34 9.05
N GLU A 232 0.43 -15.20 9.52
CA GLU A 232 -0.60 -15.10 10.55
C GLU A 232 -1.95 -15.56 10.00
N ASN A 233 -2.65 -16.40 10.77
CA ASN A 233 -4.01 -16.83 10.43
C ASN A 233 -5.04 -15.75 10.82
N SER A 234 -4.95 -14.59 10.17
CA SER A 234 -5.82 -13.44 10.42
C SER A 234 -6.69 -13.10 9.20
N ASN A 235 -8.00 -13.10 9.39
CA ASN A 235 -9.01 -12.81 8.35
C ASN A 235 -9.66 -11.43 8.51
N THR A 236 -8.97 -10.46 9.10
CA THR A 236 -9.51 -9.11 9.29
C THR A 236 -9.43 -8.27 7.99
N PRO A 237 -10.17 -7.16 7.88
CA PRO A 237 -10.06 -6.22 6.77
C PRO A 237 -8.70 -5.49 6.69
N ARG A 238 -7.80 -5.69 7.65
CA ARG A 238 -6.53 -4.96 7.80
C ARG A 238 -5.29 -5.83 7.61
N HIS A 239 -5.44 -7.15 7.36
CA HIS A 239 -4.32 -8.09 7.26
C HIS A 239 -4.25 -8.72 5.88
N LEU A 240 -3.03 -8.80 5.36
CA LEU A 240 -2.61 -9.55 4.19
C LEU A 240 -1.41 -10.42 4.57
N SER A 241 -1.27 -11.57 3.91
CA SER A 241 -0.09 -12.44 4.10
C SER A 241 1.13 -11.96 3.29
N GLU A 242 0.90 -11.16 2.24
CA GLU A 242 1.90 -10.49 1.42
C GLU A 242 1.48 -9.03 1.25
N PHE A 243 2.37 -8.10 1.62
CA PHE A 243 2.16 -6.66 1.51
C PHE A 243 3.50 -5.95 1.33
N TRP A 244 3.49 -4.65 1.11
CA TRP A 244 4.71 -3.87 0.89
C TRP A 244 5.00 -2.95 2.05
N MET A 245 6.26 -2.92 2.47
CA MET A 245 6.74 -2.00 3.52
C MET A 245 7.68 -0.95 2.94
N ILE A 246 7.56 0.26 3.47
CA ILE A 246 8.53 1.35 3.29
C ILE A 246 9.23 1.53 4.63
N GLU A 247 10.55 1.33 4.65
CA GLU A 247 11.32 1.30 5.89
C GLU A 247 12.58 2.15 5.75
N PRO A 248 12.50 3.47 6.02
CA PRO A 248 13.66 4.32 6.12
C PRO A 248 14.43 4.04 7.41
N GLU A 249 15.78 4.07 7.32
CA GLU A 249 16.70 4.02 8.45
C GLU A 249 17.73 5.14 8.29
N VAL A 250 17.94 5.93 9.34
CA VAL A 250 18.76 7.15 9.28
C VAL A 250 19.75 7.17 10.43
N ALA A 251 21.04 7.20 10.08
CA ALA A 251 22.12 7.39 11.04
C ALA A 251 22.13 8.82 11.58
N PHE A 252 22.52 8.99 12.86
CA PHE A 252 22.61 10.23 13.61
C PHE A 252 21.26 10.88 13.96
N ASN A 253 20.13 10.26 13.63
CA ASN A 253 18.79 10.71 13.98
C ASN A 253 18.33 10.11 15.32
N ASP A 254 17.72 10.95 16.16
CA ASP A 254 17.01 10.51 17.37
C ASP A 254 15.51 10.27 17.11
N ILE A 255 14.75 10.05 18.18
CA ILE A 255 13.30 9.82 18.08
C ILE A 255 12.54 11.07 17.58
N ASN A 256 13.01 12.29 17.87
CA ASN A 256 12.35 13.52 17.44
C ASN A 256 12.53 13.71 15.94
N ASP A 257 13.76 13.51 15.43
CA ASP A 257 14.06 13.54 14.01
C ASP A 257 13.21 12.51 13.24
N ASN A 258 13.04 11.32 13.84
CA ASN A 258 12.23 10.23 13.26
C ASN A 258 10.74 10.60 13.19
N MET A 259 10.19 11.23 14.23
CA MET A 259 8.82 11.75 14.22
C MET A 259 8.62 12.82 13.14
N GLU A 260 9.56 13.75 12.98
CA GLU A 260 9.51 14.79 11.95
C GLU A 260 9.56 14.19 10.55
N LEU A 261 10.46 13.24 10.31
CA LEU A 261 10.56 12.55 9.03
C LEU A 261 9.26 11.80 8.68
N ALA A 262 8.65 11.10 9.66
CA ALA A 262 7.41 10.37 9.46
C ALA A 262 6.24 11.31 9.11
N GLU A 263 6.11 12.42 9.82
CA GLU A 263 5.07 13.42 9.56
C GLU A 263 5.24 14.05 8.17
N ASP A 264 6.44 14.50 7.82
CA ASP A 264 6.77 15.08 6.52
C ASP A 264 6.52 14.10 5.38
N PHE A 265 6.91 12.84 5.57
CA PHE A 265 6.74 11.78 4.58
C PHE A 265 5.27 11.53 4.24
N ILE A 266 4.43 11.38 5.27
CA ILE A 266 2.99 11.14 5.04
C ILE A 266 2.33 12.36 4.40
N LYS A 267 2.59 13.57 4.91
CA LYS A 267 2.05 14.80 4.35
C LYS A 267 2.43 14.97 2.88
N TYR A 268 3.68 14.67 2.54
CA TYR A 268 4.15 14.71 1.15
C TYR A 268 3.40 13.72 0.26
N CYS A 269 3.29 12.46 0.68
CA CYS A 269 2.61 11.42 -0.09
C CYS A 269 1.13 11.74 -0.32
N VAL A 270 0.44 12.22 0.72
CA VAL A 270 -0.98 12.60 0.62
C VAL A 270 -1.17 13.83 -0.28
N SER A 271 -0.31 14.86 -0.14
CA SER A 271 -0.33 16.04 -1.01
C SER A 271 -0.09 15.69 -2.46
N TYR A 272 0.90 14.82 -2.72
CA TYR A 272 1.22 14.35 -4.06
C TYR A 272 0.05 13.60 -4.71
N ALA A 273 -0.63 12.76 -3.95
CA ALA A 273 -1.82 12.06 -4.44
C ALA A 273 -2.99 13.00 -4.74
N LEU A 274 -3.25 13.98 -3.87
CA LEU A 274 -4.28 15.01 -4.08
C LEU A 274 -4.04 15.84 -5.34
N GLU A 275 -2.77 16.11 -5.67
CA GLU A 275 -2.39 16.87 -6.88
C GLU A 275 -2.46 16.01 -8.15
N HIS A 276 -1.91 14.77 -8.11
CA HIS A 276 -1.66 13.97 -9.32
C HIS A 276 -2.70 12.88 -9.59
N ALA A 277 -3.62 12.63 -8.64
CA ALA A 277 -4.68 11.64 -8.76
C ALA A 277 -6.06 12.19 -8.34
N ALA A 278 -6.27 13.50 -8.47
CA ALA A 278 -7.48 14.20 -8.00
C ALA A 278 -8.77 13.58 -8.55
N ASP A 279 -8.87 13.37 -9.86
CA ASP A 279 -10.07 12.79 -10.51
C ASP A 279 -10.40 11.40 -9.94
N ASP A 280 -9.39 10.58 -9.65
CA ASP A 280 -9.56 9.24 -9.08
C ASP A 280 -10.00 9.30 -7.61
N ILE A 281 -9.40 10.21 -6.83
CA ILE A 281 -9.76 10.43 -5.42
C ILE A 281 -11.19 10.98 -5.31
N GLU A 282 -11.57 11.95 -6.12
CA GLU A 282 -12.94 12.50 -6.16
C GLU A 282 -13.98 11.43 -6.53
N PHE A 283 -13.64 10.56 -7.47
CA PHE A 283 -14.52 9.44 -7.82
C PHE A 283 -14.70 8.48 -6.64
N LEU A 284 -13.64 8.10 -5.95
CA LEU A 284 -13.72 7.20 -4.80
C LEU A 284 -14.43 7.86 -3.62
N ALA A 285 -14.19 9.16 -3.39
CA ALA A 285 -14.91 9.94 -2.38
C ALA A 285 -16.41 9.87 -2.60
N LYS A 286 -16.86 10.16 -3.81
CA LYS A 286 -18.29 10.13 -4.17
C LYS A 286 -18.92 8.73 -4.04
N MET A 287 -18.14 7.66 -4.27
CA MET A 287 -18.65 6.29 -4.29
C MET A 287 -18.63 5.60 -2.94
N TYR A 288 -17.64 5.92 -2.09
CA TYR A 288 -17.34 5.12 -0.89
C TYR A 288 -17.17 5.93 0.40
N ASP A 289 -16.72 7.19 0.34
CA ASP A 289 -16.36 7.95 1.54
C ASP A 289 -16.44 9.46 1.28
N GLU A 290 -17.61 10.04 1.49
CA GLU A 290 -17.89 11.46 1.18
C GLU A 290 -16.94 12.45 1.88
N ASP A 291 -16.39 12.07 3.05
CA ASP A 291 -15.46 12.90 3.83
C ASP A 291 -14.00 12.72 3.42
N LEU A 292 -13.70 11.86 2.44
CA LEU A 292 -12.33 11.48 2.07
C LEU A 292 -11.43 12.69 1.78
N VAL A 293 -11.87 13.58 0.89
CA VAL A 293 -11.05 14.72 0.44
C VAL A 293 -10.78 15.70 1.59
N GLU A 294 -11.77 15.97 2.45
CA GLU A 294 -11.60 16.83 3.62
C GLU A 294 -10.64 16.22 4.64
N ARG A 295 -10.75 14.92 4.88
CA ARG A 295 -9.85 14.20 5.78
C ARG A 295 -8.41 14.21 5.26
N LEU A 296 -8.18 13.97 3.97
CA LEU A 296 -6.85 14.04 3.35
C LEU A 296 -6.25 15.45 3.48
N LYS A 297 -7.02 16.49 3.19
CA LYS A 297 -6.59 17.89 3.35
C LYS A 297 -6.30 18.24 4.81
N SER A 298 -7.10 17.73 5.75
CA SER A 298 -6.87 17.94 7.18
C SER A 298 -5.52 17.38 7.62
N VAL A 299 -5.18 16.16 7.22
CA VAL A 299 -3.88 15.55 7.55
C VAL A 299 -2.70 16.37 7.01
N VAL A 300 -2.82 16.90 5.79
CA VAL A 300 -1.76 17.75 5.20
C VAL A 300 -1.58 19.06 5.95
N ASN A 301 -2.66 19.67 6.41
CA ASN A 301 -2.67 21.05 6.93
C ASN A 301 -2.59 21.15 8.45
N THR A 302 -2.57 20.03 9.19
CA THR A 302 -2.49 20.03 10.66
C THR A 302 -1.19 19.42 11.13
N GLU A 303 -0.62 19.93 12.23
CA GLU A 303 0.48 19.29 12.95
C GLU A 303 -0.03 18.04 13.66
N PHE A 304 0.77 16.97 13.67
CA PHE A 304 0.45 15.76 14.41
C PHE A 304 0.67 15.97 15.90
N VAL A 305 -0.24 15.46 16.72
CA VAL A 305 -0.08 15.52 18.18
C VAL A 305 1.05 14.58 18.58
N ARG A 306 1.97 15.05 19.39
CA ARG A 306 3.00 14.23 20.05
C ARG A 306 2.53 13.90 21.46
N LEU A 307 2.44 12.64 21.79
CA LEU A 307 1.88 12.16 23.04
C LEU A 307 2.68 10.94 23.51
N THR A 308 2.96 10.84 24.80
CA THR A 308 3.54 9.62 25.36
C THR A 308 2.46 8.55 25.56
N TYR A 309 2.84 7.28 25.52
CA TYR A 309 1.95 6.17 25.82
C TYR A 309 1.28 6.33 27.21
N THR A 310 2.05 6.77 28.21
CA THR A 310 1.55 7.00 29.58
C THR A 310 0.43 8.04 29.59
N GLU A 311 0.60 9.16 28.87
CA GLU A 311 -0.45 10.18 28.74
C GLU A 311 -1.64 9.65 27.95
N GLY A 312 -1.40 8.89 26.88
CA GLY A 312 -2.45 8.25 26.08
C GLY A 312 -3.32 7.31 26.92
N VAL A 313 -2.71 6.42 27.70
CA VAL A 313 -3.44 5.52 28.62
C VAL A 313 -4.27 6.31 29.61
N LYS A 314 -3.70 7.37 30.22
CA LYS A 314 -4.43 8.22 31.15
C LYS A 314 -5.66 8.87 30.52
N ILE A 315 -5.55 9.39 29.30
CA ILE A 315 -6.67 9.96 28.54
C ILE A 315 -7.76 8.90 28.33
N LEU A 316 -7.38 7.68 27.96
CA LEU A 316 -8.31 6.57 27.74
C LEU A 316 -9.03 6.16 29.02
N GLU A 317 -8.30 6.02 30.14
CA GLU A 317 -8.87 5.68 31.46
C GLU A 317 -9.84 6.77 31.97
N GLU A 318 -9.51 8.05 31.78
CA GLU A 318 -10.32 9.18 32.24
C GLU A 318 -11.47 9.53 31.26
N SER A 319 -11.53 8.93 30.08
CA SER A 319 -12.51 9.27 29.03
C SER A 319 -13.97 8.93 29.38
N GLY A 320 -14.18 7.98 30.30
CA GLY A 320 -15.49 7.42 30.60
C GLY A 320 -16.08 6.56 29.45
N HIS A 321 -15.36 6.38 28.36
CA HIS A 321 -15.76 5.54 27.23
C HIS A 321 -15.69 4.05 27.63
N LYS A 322 -16.65 3.24 27.18
CA LYS A 322 -16.61 1.79 27.39
C LYS A 322 -15.92 1.13 26.22
N PHE A 323 -14.68 0.73 26.42
CA PHE A 323 -13.92 -0.07 25.47
C PHE A 323 -14.27 -1.56 25.59
N GLU A 324 -14.14 -2.30 24.51
CA GLU A 324 -14.29 -3.75 24.48
C GLU A 324 -13.10 -4.41 25.22
N PHE A 325 -11.89 -3.87 25.01
CA PHE A 325 -10.67 -4.34 25.65
C PHE A 325 -10.28 -3.44 26.82
N PRO A 326 -9.74 -4.00 27.92
CA PRO A 326 -9.39 -3.22 29.10
C PRO A 326 -8.21 -2.28 28.83
N VAL A 327 -8.30 -1.06 29.38
CA VAL A 327 -7.22 -0.06 29.35
C VAL A 327 -6.50 -0.08 30.69
N TYR A 328 -5.19 -0.24 30.67
CA TYR A 328 -4.30 -0.10 31.84
C TYR A 328 -2.86 0.11 31.35
N TRP A 329 -2.02 0.70 32.16
CA TRP A 329 -0.61 0.89 31.79
C TRP A 329 0.10 -0.46 31.62
N GLY A 330 0.74 -0.66 30.48
CA GLY A 330 1.37 -1.92 30.06
C GLY A 330 0.51 -2.76 29.11
N ALA A 331 -0.75 -2.37 28.86
CA ALA A 331 -1.59 -3.04 27.87
C ALA A 331 -1.14 -2.72 26.44
N ASP A 332 -1.18 -3.71 25.56
CA ASP A 332 -1.06 -3.47 24.12
C ASP A 332 -2.35 -2.81 23.61
N LEU A 333 -2.25 -1.55 23.14
CA LEU A 333 -3.41 -0.77 22.72
C LEU A 333 -4.05 -1.38 21.47
N GLN A 334 -5.36 -1.58 21.55
CA GLN A 334 -6.14 -2.10 20.43
C GLN A 334 -6.62 -0.96 19.52
N SER A 335 -6.99 -1.30 18.30
CA SER A 335 -7.46 -0.31 17.31
C SER A 335 -8.57 0.61 17.80
N GLU A 336 -9.43 0.17 18.74
CA GLU A 336 -10.47 1.02 19.32
C GLU A 336 -9.87 2.14 20.19
N HIS A 337 -8.80 1.83 20.94
CA HIS A 337 -8.09 2.80 21.78
C HIS A 337 -7.39 3.86 20.93
N GLU A 338 -6.67 3.41 19.90
CA GLU A 338 -5.97 4.27 18.94
C GLU A 338 -6.94 5.22 18.23
N ARG A 339 -8.06 4.67 17.72
CA ARG A 339 -9.06 5.45 17.03
C ARG A 339 -9.76 6.45 17.94
N PHE A 340 -10.03 6.09 19.21
CA PHE A 340 -10.57 7.04 20.18
C PHE A 340 -9.66 8.26 20.35
N LEU A 341 -8.35 8.06 20.50
CA LEU A 341 -7.39 9.17 20.62
C LEU A 341 -7.44 10.08 19.39
N VAL A 342 -7.48 9.50 18.19
CA VAL A 342 -7.37 10.23 16.93
C VAL A 342 -8.71 10.84 16.48
N GLU A 343 -9.82 10.09 16.61
CA GLU A 343 -11.12 10.47 16.02
C GLU A 343 -12.01 11.25 17.00
N GLU A 344 -11.94 10.93 18.28
CA GLU A 344 -12.82 11.53 19.28
C GLU A 344 -12.12 12.58 20.15
N HIS A 345 -10.92 12.28 20.65
CA HIS A 345 -10.21 13.16 21.57
C HIS A 345 -9.47 14.30 20.85
N PHE A 346 -8.49 14.00 20.01
CA PHE A 346 -7.67 15.02 19.34
C PHE A 346 -8.21 15.47 17.98
N LYS A 347 -8.98 14.65 17.29
CA LYS A 347 -9.55 14.87 15.94
C LYS A 347 -8.50 15.21 14.88
N ARG A 348 -7.32 14.63 15.02
CA ARG A 348 -6.15 14.75 14.12
C ARG A 348 -5.16 13.62 14.38
N PRO A 349 -4.19 13.38 13.48
CA PRO A 349 -3.19 12.32 13.68
C PRO A 349 -2.41 12.51 14.98
N VAL A 350 -2.04 11.41 15.59
CA VAL A 350 -1.29 11.35 16.86
C VAL A 350 -0.04 10.50 16.65
N ILE A 351 1.10 10.97 17.14
CA ILE A 351 2.33 10.18 17.29
C ILE A 351 2.44 9.82 18.75
N LEU A 352 2.29 8.54 19.05
CA LEU A 352 2.36 8.00 20.41
C LEU A 352 3.75 7.40 20.64
N THR A 353 4.43 7.82 21.73
CA THR A 353 5.82 7.45 22.03
C THR A 353 6.00 6.81 23.39
N ASP A 354 7.19 6.34 23.70
CA ASP A 354 7.62 5.87 25.02
C ASP A 354 6.76 4.74 25.57
N TYR A 355 6.63 3.69 24.78
CA TYR A 355 5.88 2.49 25.12
C TYR A 355 6.56 1.63 26.18
N PRO A 356 5.80 0.84 26.95
CA PRO A 356 6.38 -0.18 27.82
C PRO A 356 7.28 -1.15 27.05
N LYS A 357 8.48 -1.44 27.57
CA LYS A 357 9.46 -2.30 26.89
C LYS A 357 8.98 -3.73 26.67
N GLU A 358 8.07 -4.21 27.51
CA GLU A 358 7.56 -5.58 27.50
C GLU A 358 6.70 -5.89 26.26
N ILE A 359 6.10 -4.85 25.66
CA ILE A 359 5.22 -4.99 24.48
C ILE A 359 5.88 -4.53 23.18
N LYS A 360 7.18 -4.21 23.21
CA LYS A 360 7.92 -3.71 22.03
C LYS A 360 9.15 -4.57 21.74
N ALA A 361 9.64 -4.48 20.51
CA ALA A 361 10.72 -5.30 19.96
C ALA A 361 12.08 -5.05 20.64
N PHE A 362 12.99 -6.02 20.52
CA PHE A 362 14.28 -6.06 21.21
C PHE A 362 15.25 -4.93 20.82
N TYR A 363 15.15 -4.44 19.59
CA TYR A 363 16.07 -3.47 19.01
C TYR A 363 15.78 -2.01 19.39
N MET A 364 14.69 -1.75 20.10
CA MET A 364 14.28 -0.41 20.46
C MET A 364 15.07 0.12 21.66
N LYS A 365 15.56 1.35 21.56
CA LYS A 365 16.36 2.01 22.59
C LYS A 365 15.58 2.18 23.89
N GLN A 366 16.14 1.72 24.99
CA GLN A 366 15.53 1.88 26.31
C GLN A 366 15.70 3.31 26.85
N ASN A 367 14.66 3.85 27.45
CA ASN A 367 14.72 5.08 28.22
C ASN A 367 15.47 4.88 29.54
N GLU A 368 15.89 5.99 30.17
CA GLU A 368 16.61 5.98 31.45
C GLU A 368 15.76 5.46 32.63
N ASP A 369 14.43 5.45 32.49
CA ASP A 369 13.49 4.92 33.48
C ASP A 369 13.55 3.38 33.60
N GLY A 370 14.20 2.70 32.65
CA GLY A 370 14.32 1.25 32.57
C GLY A 370 13.01 0.49 32.31
N LYS A 371 11.91 1.21 32.06
CA LYS A 371 10.56 0.66 31.88
C LYS A 371 10.01 0.88 30.48
N THR A 372 10.41 1.96 29.82
CA THR A 372 9.92 2.34 28.50
C THR A 372 11.01 2.30 27.45
N VAL A 373 10.60 2.27 26.19
CA VAL A 373 11.49 2.34 25.01
C VAL A 373 11.07 3.49 24.10
N ARG A 374 12.03 4.04 23.36
CA ARG A 374 11.83 5.13 22.40
C ARG A 374 11.18 4.63 21.11
N ALA A 375 10.03 3.96 21.28
CA ALA A 375 9.15 3.59 20.20
C ALA A 375 8.31 4.79 19.77
N MET A 376 7.81 4.76 18.53
CA MET A 376 6.77 5.65 18.06
C MET A 376 5.78 4.89 17.17
N ASP A 377 4.49 5.14 17.36
CA ASP A 377 3.43 4.70 16.46
C ASP A 377 2.66 5.94 15.97
N VAL A 378 2.49 6.06 14.66
CA VAL A 378 1.70 7.14 14.06
C VAL A 378 0.29 6.64 13.82
N LEU A 379 -0.66 7.26 14.50
CA LEU A 379 -2.07 6.86 14.52
C LEU A 379 -2.90 7.79 13.63
N PHE A 380 -3.71 7.18 12.76
CA PHE A 380 -4.55 7.89 11.79
C PHE A 380 -6.03 7.57 11.94
N PRO A 381 -6.93 8.53 11.61
CA PRO A 381 -8.37 8.27 11.60
C PRO A 381 -8.72 7.14 10.63
N LYS A 382 -9.68 6.29 11.01
CA LYS A 382 -10.18 5.10 10.30
C LYS A 382 -9.15 3.96 10.12
N ILE A 383 -7.86 4.23 10.30
CA ILE A 383 -6.77 3.25 10.13
C ILE A 383 -6.27 2.73 11.48
N GLY A 384 -6.08 3.60 12.48
CA GLY A 384 -5.27 3.30 13.66
C GLY A 384 -3.78 3.47 13.30
N GLU A 385 -2.91 2.59 13.77
CA GLU A 385 -1.49 2.61 13.45
C GLU A 385 -1.25 2.48 11.94
N ILE A 386 -0.57 3.47 11.36
CA ILE A 386 -0.11 3.50 9.95
C ILE A 386 1.41 3.38 9.83
N ILE A 387 2.15 3.89 10.80
CA ILE A 387 3.60 3.78 10.94
C ILE A 387 3.93 3.26 12.33
N GLY A 388 4.84 2.30 12.41
CA GLY A 388 5.54 1.91 13.62
C GLY A 388 7.04 2.16 13.47
N GLY A 389 7.70 2.73 14.49
CA GLY A 389 9.12 3.04 14.41
C GLY A 389 9.77 3.16 15.78
N SER A 390 11.07 3.46 15.80
CA SER A 390 11.81 3.72 17.04
C SER A 390 13.16 4.36 16.78
N GLU A 391 13.74 4.95 17.83
CA GLU A 391 15.18 5.06 17.95
C GLU A 391 15.73 3.68 18.27
N ARG A 392 16.86 3.30 17.62
CA ARG A 392 17.45 1.96 17.72
C ARG A 392 18.46 1.93 18.87
N GLU A 393 18.57 0.78 19.57
CA GLU A 393 19.59 0.63 20.62
C GLU A 393 21.01 0.56 19.98
N GLU A 394 21.82 1.55 20.28
CA GLU A 394 23.19 1.64 19.81
C GLU A 394 24.24 1.01 20.74
N SER A 395 23.88 0.70 21.99
CA SER A 395 24.79 0.02 22.92
C SER A 395 24.79 -1.48 22.66
N TYR A 396 26.02 -2.02 22.44
CA TYR A 396 26.21 -3.45 22.30
C TYR A 396 25.78 -4.24 23.54
N GLU A 397 26.10 -3.73 24.74
CA GLU A 397 25.80 -4.38 26.00
C GLU A 397 24.28 -4.43 26.25
N LYS A 398 23.59 -3.31 26.09
CA LYS A 398 22.13 -3.25 26.29
C LYS A 398 21.37 -4.08 25.27
N LEU A 399 21.79 -4.03 24.00
CA LEU A 399 21.17 -4.81 22.94
C LEU A 399 21.38 -6.31 23.16
N SER A 400 22.59 -6.74 23.52
CA SER A 400 22.91 -8.13 23.84
C SER A 400 22.09 -8.65 25.01
N GLN A 401 22.00 -7.86 26.09
CA GLN A 401 21.17 -8.19 27.25
C GLN A 401 19.70 -8.37 26.84
N ARG A 402 19.17 -7.48 26.00
CA ARG A 402 17.77 -7.56 25.58
C ARG A 402 17.49 -8.78 24.70
N ILE A 403 18.42 -9.15 23.82
CA ILE A 403 18.35 -10.36 23.00
C ILE A 403 18.32 -11.61 23.92
N GLU A 404 19.16 -11.65 24.95
CA GLU A 404 19.16 -12.74 25.94
C GLU A 404 17.86 -12.82 26.74
N GLU A 405 17.35 -11.67 27.26
CA GLU A 405 16.08 -11.59 27.98
C GLU A 405 14.90 -12.17 27.19
N LEU A 406 14.89 -11.97 25.89
CA LEU A 406 13.84 -12.46 24.99
C LEU A 406 14.12 -13.85 24.41
N ASN A 407 15.21 -14.52 24.85
CA ASN A 407 15.62 -15.85 24.39
C ASN A 407 15.85 -15.93 22.88
N ILE A 408 16.27 -14.84 22.24
CA ILE A 408 16.64 -14.82 20.82
C ILE A 408 18.04 -15.46 20.69
N PRO A 409 18.24 -16.40 19.74
CA PRO A 409 19.56 -17.06 19.61
C PRO A 409 20.63 -16.07 19.17
N MET A 410 21.58 -15.74 20.04
CA MET A 410 22.70 -14.82 19.78
C MET A 410 23.51 -15.20 18.53
N LYS A 411 23.65 -16.50 18.25
CA LYS A 411 24.37 -17.01 17.09
C LYS A 411 23.76 -16.58 15.75
N ASP A 412 22.47 -16.22 15.73
CA ASP A 412 21.76 -15.79 14.53
C ASP A 412 21.78 -14.25 14.36
N MET A 413 22.22 -13.53 15.41
CA MET A 413 22.25 -12.06 15.48
C MET A 413 23.68 -11.46 15.48
N TRP A 414 24.72 -12.27 15.30
CA TRP A 414 26.11 -11.83 15.40
C TRP A 414 26.44 -10.67 14.45
N TRP A 415 25.98 -10.75 13.22
CA TRP A 415 26.19 -9.77 12.17
C TRP A 415 25.48 -8.42 12.47
N TYR A 416 24.32 -8.46 13.11
CA TYR A 416 23.59 -7.28 13.55
C TYR A 416 24.27 -6.61 14.76
N LEU A 417 24.74 -7.43 15.70
CA LEU A 417 25.53 -6.96 16.86
C LEU A 417 26.88 -6.35 16.47
N ASP A 418 27.48 -6.77 15.37
CA ASP A 418 28.76 -6.21 14.88
C ASP A 418 28.62 -4.72 14.53
N THR A 419 27.47 -4.25 14.10
CA THR A 419 27.22 -2.82 13.84
C THR A 419 27.28 -1.98 15.12
N ARG A 420 27.07 -2.60 16.28
CA ARG A 420 27.22 -1.94 17.60
C ARG A 420 28.63 -2.04 18.15
N ARG A 421 29.41 -3.00 17.67
CA ARG A 421 30.84 -3.14 18.04
C ARG A 421 31.77 -2.25 17.21
N PHE A 422 31.38 -1.96 15.96
CA PHE A 422 32.26 -1.30 15.01
C PHE A 422 31.64 0.01 14.51
N GLY A 423 31.94 1.11 15.23
CA GLY A 423 31.55 2.45 14.83
C GLY A 423 30.03 2.70 14.97
N THR A 424 29.46 2.25 16.08
CA THR A 424 28.05 2.49 16.39
C THR A 424 27.70 3.98 16.42
N VAL A 425 26.50 4.32 16.02
CA VAL A 425 25.95 5.67 16.07
C VAL A 425 24.50 5.64 16.53
N PRO A 426 23.97 6.72 17.15
CA PRO A 426 22.52 6.89 17.27
C PRO A 426 21.88 6.79 15.88
N HIS A 427 20.80 6.04 15.76
CA HIS A 427 20.04 5.92 14.52
C HIS A 427 18.60 5.59 14.81
N SER A 428 17.73 5.93 13.87
CA SER A 428 16.31 5.70 13.99
C SER A 428 15.68 5.37 12.65
N GLY A 429 14.50 4.78 12.70
CA GLY A 429 13.77 4.42 11.50
C GLY A 429 12.33 4.04 11.83
N PHE A 430 11.56 3.80 10.78
CA PHE A 430 10.18 3.38 10.89
C PHE A 430 9.75 2.48 9.74
N GLY A 431 8.66 1.74 9.93
CA GLY A 431 8.00 0.99 8.88
C GLY A 431 6.61 1.55 8.60
N LEU A 432 6.31 1.81 7.33
CA LEU A 432 4.98 2.15 6.85
C LEU A 432 4.46 1.05 5.93
N GLY A 433 3.31 0.47 6.28
CA GLY A 433 2.60 -0.46 5.40
C GLY A 433 2.01 0.27 4.20
N PHE A 434 2.48 -0.04 2.99
CA PHE A 434 2.04 0.65 1.78
C PHE A 434 0.53 0.50 1.54
N GLU A 435 -0.01 -0.68 1.76
CA GLU A 435 -1.44 -0.93 1.61
C GLU A 435 -2.28 -0.13 2.61
N ARG A 436 -1.77 0.12 3.83
CA ARG A 436 -2.46 1.01 4.81
C ARG A 436 -2.48 2.46 4.32
N LEU A 437 -1.41 2.94 3.71
CA LEU A 437 -1.38 4.27 3.08
C LEU A 437 -2.36 4.36 1.90
N VAL A 438 -2.36 3.36 1.01
CA VAL A 438 -3.31 3.32 -0.11
C VAL A 438 -4.75 3.24 0.40
N LEU A 439 -5.02 2.44 1.45
CA LEU A 439 -6.32 2.33 2.10
C LEU A 439 -6.80 3.71 2.60
N PHE A 440 -5.92 4.44 3.27
CA PHE A 440 -6.21 5.78 3.79
C PHE A 440 -6.51 6.78 2.66
N VAL A 441 -5.68 6.81 1.61
CA VAL A 441 -5.81 7.78 0.50
C VAL A 441 -7.00 7.45 -0.43
N THR A 442 -7.41 6.20 -0.51
CA THR A 442 -8.54 5.77 -1.36
C THR A 442 -9.88 5.78 -0.65
N GLY A 443 -9.91 5.82 0.69
CA GLY A 443 -11.13 5.67 1.47
C GLY A 443 -11.74 4.27 1.42
N MET A 444 -11.02 3.29 0.89
CA MET A 444 -11.47 1.89 0.90
C MET A 444 -11.45 1.34 2.33
N THR A 445 -12.32 0.36 2.61
CA THR A 445 -12.49 -0.19 3.97
C THR A 445 -11.85 -1.56 4.17
N ASN A 446 -11.37 -2.19 3.10
CA ASN A 446 -10.77 -3.51 3.16
C ASN A 446 -9.44 -3.52 2.39
N ILE A 447 -8.38 -3.92 3.06
CA ILE A 447 -7.01 -3.93 2.50
C ILE A 447 -6.87 -4.82 1.26
N ARG A 448 -7.75 -5.84 1.09
CA ARG A 448 -7.80 -6.68 -0.11
C ARG A 448 -8.20 -5.92 -1.37
N ASP A 449 -8.75 -4.72 -1.21
CA ASP A 449 -9.23 -3.88 -2.31
C ASP A 449 -8.21 -2.81 -2.75
N VAL A 450 -7.04 -2.76 -2.10
CA VAL A 450 -5.98 -1.79 -2.43
C VAL A 450 -4.69 -2.42 -2.97
N ILE A 451 -4.71 -3.73 -3.16
CA ILE A 451 -3.66 -4.51 -3.84
C ILE A 451 -4.26 -5.28 -5.01
N ALA A 452 -3.51 -5.47 -6.10
CA ALA A 452 -4.05 -6.09 -7.32
C ALA A 452 -4.53 -7.53 -7.07
N PHE A 453 -3.70 -8.35 -6.44
CA PHE A 453 -3.94 -9.76 -6.16
C PHE A 453 -3.63 -10.07 -4.69
N PRO A 454 -4.63 -9.99 -3.79
CA PRO A 454 -4.42 -10.17 -2.36
C PRO A 454 -4.06 -11.61 -2.02
N ARG A 455 -3.15 -11.77 -1.04
CA ARG A 455 -2.80 -13.03 -0.42
C ARG A 455 -3.32 -13.04 1.01
N THR A 456 -4.18 -13.99 1.32
CA THR A 456 -4.81 -14.16 2.64
C THR A 456 -4.97 -15.63 2.96
N PRO A 457 -5.21 -16.01 4.24
CA PRO A 457 -5.52 -17.40 4.57
C PRO A 457 -6.59 -17.98 3.66
N GLY A 458 -6.32 -19.16 3.08
CA GLY A 458 -7.23 -19.85 2.17
C GLY A 458 -7.36 -19.25 0.76
N ASN A 459 -6.59 -18.22 0.42
CA ASN A 459 -6.64 -17.61 -0.92
C ASN A 459 -5.24 -17.30 -1.47
N CYS A 460 -4.89 -18.00 -2.54
CA CYS A 460 -3.68 -17.82 -3.33
C CYS A 460 -3.96 -17.94 -4.84
N GLU A 461 -5.17 -17.58 -5.27
CA GLU A 461 -5.55 -17.55 -6.68
C GLU A 461 -4.90 -16.39 -7.42
N PHE A 462 -4.58 -16.60 -8.71
CA PHE A 462 -3.88 -15.68 -9.63
C PHE A 462 -2.38 -15.58 -9.36
#